data_989605ac4a47665abd899eff11e325bd
#
_entry.id   989605ac4a47665abd899eff11e325bd
#
_cell.length_a   1.000
_cell.length_b   1.000
_cell.length_c   1.000
_cell.angle_alpha   90.00
_cell.angle_beta   90.00
_cell.angle_gamma   90.00
#
_symmetry.space_group_name_H-M   'P 1'
#
loop_
_entity.id
_entity.type
_entity.pdbx_description
1 polymer ?
#
loop_
_entity_poly.entity_id
_entity_poly.type
_entity_poly.pdbx_seq_one_letter_code
_entity_poly.pdbx_strand_id
1 'polypeptide(L)'
;MIPGYHLEGPFISPHPGFSGCHPVEKIRDADQEMFLRLQEAADGKISLVTLAPEVNGAMPFIKNLVSQGIIVAIGHTKAGSEKIREAVDAGAMLSTHLGNGTSTDLSKNNNPIISQLSEDKLSASFIADGYHIPQETLKVYLRAKESKRTLLITDATAGAAAKPGIYQLGEMELHLDHEPVVYNKETSRPAGSAVTLDQCVRNVMKWYNVSLDEAVSWAGLNPLQLLKSSNASEINLENNNSVWWEENDGMWYVKASRSGTFLYES
;
A
#
# COMPACT_ATOMS: atom_id res chain seq x y z
N MET A 1 -11.12 -8.50 -12.40
CA MET A 1 -9.88 -8.49 -13.23
C MET A 1 -8.75 -7.97 -12.34
N ILE A 2 -7.61 -8.65 -12.33
CA ILE A 2 -6.41 -8.21 -11.60
C ILE A 2 -5.52 -7.45 -12.59
N PRO A 3 -5.27 -6.16 -12.37
CA PRO A 3 -4.57 -5.31 -13.33
C PRO A 3 -3.07 -5.61 -13.46
N GLY A 4 -2.49 -6.21 -12.45
CA GLY A 4 -1.08 -6.52 -12.37
C GLY A 4 -0.70 -6.94 -10.97
N TYR A 5 0.59 -7.15 -10.76
CA TYR A 5 1.14 -7.52 -9.47
C TYR A 5 1.92 -6.34 -8.87
N HIS A 6 1.79 -6.20 -7.57
CA HIS A 6 2.65 -5.38 -6.75
C HIS A 6 3.72 -6.28 -6.11
N LEU A 7 4.98 -6.04 -6.45
CA LEU A 7 6.12 -6.68 -5.82
C LEU A 7 6.59 -5.81 -4.65
N GLU A 8 6.33 -6.25 -3.41
CA GLU A 8 6.83 -5.61 -2.21
C GLU A 8 8.06 -6.35 -1.68
N GLY A 9 9.19 -5.70 -1.72
CA GLY A 9 10.49 -6.36 -1.51
C GLY A 9 10.88 -7.27 -2.69
N PRO A 10 11.96 -8.05 -2.56
CA PRO A 10 12.87 -8.17 -1.42
C PRO A 10 13.88 -7.02 -1.26
N PHE A 11 13.83 -5.99 -2.08
CA PHE A 11 14.75 -4.85 -2.17
C PHE A 11 14.43 -3.78 -1.11
N ILE A 12 14.26 -4.19 0.14
CA ILE A 12 13.86 -3.35 1.27
C ILE A 12 14.97 -3.25 2.31
N SER A 13 14.77 -2.40 3.32
CA SER A 13 15.79 -2.14 4.33
C SER A 13 16.09 -3.39 5.18
N PRO A 14 17.35 -3.83 5.28
CA PRO A 14 17.74 -4.93 6.16
C PRO A 14 17.85 -4.50 7.63
N HIS A 15 17.68 -3.20 7.92
CA HIS A 15 17.83 -2.69 9.27
C HIS A 15 16.69 -3.14 10.19
N PRO A 16 16.98 -3.43 11.47
CA PRO A 16 15.97 -3.81 12.44
C PRO A 16 14.81 -2.82 12.50
N GLY A 17 13.58 -3.35 12.53
CA GLY A 17 12.34 -2.56 12.61
C GLY A 17 11.78 -2.10 11.26
N PHE A 18 12.52 -2.27 10.14
CA PHE A 18 12.05 -1.85 8.82
C PHE A 18 11.60 -3.00 7.92
N SER A 19 11.96 -4.23 8.24
CA SER A 19 11.54 -5.41 7.48
C SER A 19 10.04 -5.73 7.55
N GLY A 20 9.33 -5.18 8.57
CA GLY A 20 7.95 -5.58 8.80
C GLY A 20 7.84 -7.09 9.07
N CYS A 21 6.99 -7.77 8.32
CA CYS A 21 6.83 -9.22 8.34
C CYS A 21 7.70 -9.97 7.31
N HIS A 22 8.48 -9.25 6.47
CA HIS A 22 9.35 -9.89 5.49
C HIS A 22 10.49 -10.67 6.20
N PRO A 23 10.77 -11.92 5.77
CA PRO A 23 11.89 -12.69 6.29
C PRO A 23 13.21 -12.00 6.02
N VAL A 24 13.96 -11.67 7.07
CA VAL A 24 15.19 -10.84 6.96
C VAL A 24 16.23 -11.49 6.06
N GLU A 25 16.33 -12.82 6.08
CA GLU A 25 17.26 -13.60 5.24
C GLU A 25 16.91 -13.57 3.75
N LYS A 26 15.71 -13.12 3.38
CA LYS A 26 15.26 -12.94 1.99
C LYS A 26 15.49 -11.52 1.48
N ILE A 27 15.77 -10.57 2.37
CA ILE A 27 16.05 -9.18 1.97
C ILE A 27 17.34 -9.10 1.15
N ARG A 28 17.34 -8.28 0.11
CA ARG A 28 18.43 -8.14 -0.87
C ARG A 28 18.65 -6.68 -1.21
N ASP A 29 19.87 -6.39 -1.66
CA ASP A 29 20.16 -5.19 -2.42
C ASP A 29 19.39 -5.19 -3.76
N ALA A 30 19.26 -4.03 -4.38
CA ALA A 30 18.56 -3.91 -5.66
C ALA A 30 19.28 -4.72 -6.74
N ASP A 31 18.59 -5.70 -7.32
CA ASP A 31 19.11 -6.68 -8.26
C ASP A 31 18.23 -6.77 -9.50
N GLN A 32 18.73 -6.24 -10.61
CA GLN A 32 18.02 -6.21 -11.88
C GLN A 32 17.80 -7.63 -12.45
N GLU A 33 18.75 -8.53 -12.31
CA GLU A 33 18.63 -9.89 -12.82
C GLU A 33 17.58 -10.67 -12.04
N MET A 34 17.56 -10.53 -10.72
CA MET A 34 16.52 -11.11 -9.89
C MET A 34 15.15 -10.56 -10.27
N PHE A 35 15.03 -9.25 -10.45
CA PHE A 35 13.77 -8.64 -10.87
C PHE A 35 13.28 -9.19 -12.23
N LEU A 36 14.16 -9.34 -13.21
CA LEU A 36 13.77 -9.89 -14.52
C LEU A 36 13.24 -11.32 -14.40
N ARG A 37 13.83 -12.16 -13.55
CA ARG A 37 13.30 -13.50 -13.27
C ARG A 37 11.93 -13.47 -12.60
N LEU A 38 11.70 -12.54 -11.67
CA LEU A 38 10.39 -12.35 -11.04
C LEU A 38 9.35 -11.84 -12.04
N GLN A 39 9.74 -10.91 -12.92
CA GLN A 39 8.88 -10.38 -13.97
C GLN A 39 8.49 -11.47 -14.97
N GLU A 40 9.45 -12.33 -15.37
CA GLU A 40 9.17 -13.48 -16.22
C GLU A 40 8.20 -14.46 -15.54
N ALA A 41 8.43 -14.80 -14.28
CA ALA A 41 7.54 -15.65 -13.50
C ALA A 41 6.13 -15.06 -13.33
N ALA A 42 6.01 -13.74 -13.35
CA ALA A 42 4.76 -13.00 -13.29
C ALA A 42 4.13 -12.75 -14.69
N ASP A 43 4.63 -13.37 -15.73
CA ASP A 43 4.16 -13.21 -17.12
C ASP A 43 4.17 -11.72 -17.57
N GLY A 44 5.21 -10.97 -17.15
CA GLY A 44 5.35 -9.55 -17.46
C GLY A 44 4.40 -8.62 -16.72
N LYS A 45 3.67 -9.11 -15.70
CA LYS A 45 2.56 -8.36 -15.07
C LYS A 45 2.91 -7.65 -13.76
N ILE A 46 4.18 -7.59 -13.36
CA ILE A 46 4.59 -6.71 -12.26
C ILE A 46 4.54 -5.27 -12.76
N SER A 47 3.62 -4.48 -12.21
CA SER A 47 3.39 -3.09 -12.59
C SER A 47 3.73 -2.08 -11.50
N LEU A 48 3.97 -2.57 -10.28
CA LEU A 48 4.33 -1.77 -9.11
C LEU A 48 5.42 -2.51 -8.33
N VAL A 49 6.46 -1.79 -7.93
CA VAL A 49 7.55 -2.32 -7.09
C VAL A 49 7.77 -1.39 -5.91
N THR A 50 7.72 -1.95 -4.70
CA THR A 50 8.12 -1.26 -3.47
C THR A 50 9.55 -1.64 -3.10
N LEU A 51 10.36 -0.62 -2.84
CA LEU A 51 11.75 -0.77 -2.40
C LEU A 51 12.16 0.30 -1.39
N ALA A 52 13.28 0.04 -0.72
CA ALA A 52 13.94 1.03 0.14
C ALA A 52 15.05 1.75 -0.66
N PRO A 53 15.03 3.09 -0.74
CA PRO A 53 15.97 3.83 -1.58
C PRO A 53 17.42 3.83 -1.06
N GLU A 54 17.63 3.40 0.18
CA GLU A 54 18.97 3.29 0.78
C GLU A 54 19.69 1.97 0.48
N VAL A 55 19.02 0.96 -0.11
CA VAL A 55 19.70 -0.29 -0.46
C VAL A 55 20.67 -0.06 -1.63
N ASN A 56 21.76 -0.85 -1.67
CA ASN A 56 22.75 -0.71 -2.72
C ASN A 56 22.10 -0.90 -4.10
N GLY A 57 22.48 -0.08 -5.06
CA GLY A 57 21.96 -0.15 -6.43
C GLY A 57 20.55 0.41 -6.63
N ALA A 58 19.89 0.95 -5.59
CA ALA A 58 18.50 1.42 -5.68
C ALA A 58 18.29 2.49 -6.76
N MET A 59 19.13 3.53 -6.86
CA MET A 59 18.89 4.62 -7.79
C MET A 59 18.92 4.21 -9.28
N PRO A 60 19.93 3.47 -9.80
CA PRO A 60 19.88 2.96 -11.15
C PRO A 60 18.74 1.96 -11.35
N PHE A 61 18.39 1.16 -10.36
CA PHE A 61 17.28 0.23 -10.41
C PHE A 61 15.92 0.96 -10.54
N ILE A 62 15.68 2.01 -9.73
CA ILE A 62 14.49 2.87 -9.86
C ILE A 62 14.36 3.42 -11.28
N LYS A 63 15.44 4.03 -11.81
CA LYS A 63 15.43 4.58 -13.16
C LYS A 63 15.11 3.52 -14.23
N ASN A 64 15.64 2.32 -14.07
CA ASN A 64 15.37 1.21 -14.97
C ASN A 64 13.91 0.77 -14.92
N LEU A 65 13.33 0.57 -13.72
CA LEU A 65 11.91 0.23 -13.56
C LEU A 65 10.98 1.28 -14.17
N VAL A 66 11.25 2.56 -13.88
CA VAL A 66 10.49 3.69 -14.42
C VAL A 66 10.55 3.74 -15.94
N SER A 67 11.73 3.47 -16.55
CA SER A 67 11.89 3.44 -18.02
C SER A 67 11.07 2.32 -18.68
N GLN A 68 10.72 1.28 -17.93
CA GLN A 68 9.82 0.19 -18.36
C GLN A 68 8.34 0.48 -18.05
N GLY A 69 8.01 1.67 -17.53
CA GLY A 69 6.65 2.05 -17.15
C GLY A 69 6.15 1.38 -15.86
N ILE A 70 7.04 0.86 -15.04
CA ILE A 70 6.72 0.26 -13.76
C ILE A 70 6.66 1.36 -12.70
N ILE A 71 5.60 1.40 -11.92
CA ILE A 71 5.47 2.31 -10.79
C ILE A 71 6.47 1.91 -9.71
N VAL A 72 7.24 2.88 -9.23
CA VAL A 72 8.13 2.67 -8.09
C VAL A 72 7.55 3.32 -6.85
N ALA A 73 7.43 2.53 -5.80
CA ALA A 73 7.02 2.96 -4.48
C ALA A 73 8.17 2.84 -3.47
N ILE A 74 8.16 3.73 -2.49
CA ILE A 74 9.08 3.74 -1.36
C ILE A 74 8.37 3.13 -0.17
N GLY A 75 8.95 2.11 0.44
CA GLY A 75 8.43 1.46 1.63
C GLY A 75 9.52 0.67 2.36
N HIS A 76 9.24 0.26 3.60
CA HIS A 76 10.18 -0.53 4.39
C HIS A 76 11.60 0.06 4.42
N THR A 77 11.68 1.36 4.69
CA THR A 77 12.89 2.16 4.53
C THR A 77 13.24 2.95 5.79
N LYS A 78 14.52 3.10 6.06
CA LYS A 78 15.04 4.04 7.07
C LYS A 78 15.53 5.36 6.46
N ALA A 79 15.34 5.56 5.16
CA ALA A 79 15.87 6.70 4.43
C ALA A 79 15.35 8.03 4.98
N GLY A 80 16.25 8.98 5.15
CA GLY A 80 15.91 10.38 5.44
C GLY A 80 15.63 11.18 4.17
N SER A 81 15.39 12.48 4.34
CA SER A 81 14.90 13.39 3.30
C SER A 81 15.77 13.46 2.04
N GLU A 82 17.09 13.39 2.17
CA GLU A 82 18.00 13.44 1.03
C GLU A 82 17.79 12.22 0.12
N LYS A 83 17.82 11.01 0.70
CA LYS A 83 17.67 9.76 -0.04
C LYS A 83 16.25 9.58 -0.60
N ILE A 84 15.22 10.03 0.10
CA ILE A 84 13.85 10.06 -0.42
C ILE A 84 13.77 10.97 -1.65
N ARG A 85 14.37 12.17 -1.60
CA ARG A 85 14.39 13.10 -2.72
C ARG A 85 15.14 12.54 -3.93
N GLU A 86 16.30 11.90 -3.71
CA GLU A 86 17.01 11.20 -4.79
C GLU A 86 16.14 10.14 -5.49
N ALA A 87 15.37 9.37 -4.71
CA ALA A 87 14.48 8.36 -5.26
C ALA A 87 13.32 8.99 -6.06
N VAL A 88 12.75 10.08 -5.58
CA VAL A 88 11.71 10.85 -6.29
C VAL A 88 12.26 11.45 -7.59
N ASP A 89 13.47 12.00 -7.57
CA ASP A 89 14.11 12.54 -8.76
C ASP A 89 14.50 11.41 -9.76
N ALA A 90 14.68 10.18 -9.26
CA ALA A 90 14.84 8.99 -10.08
C ALA A 90 13.51 8.44 -10.65
N GLY A 91 12.36 8.93 -10.18
CA GLY A 91 11.02 8.62 -10.68
C GLY A 91 10.12 7.83 -9.74
N ALA A 92 10.48 7.64 -8.47
CA ALA A 92 9.56 7.09 -7.47
C ALA A 92 8.38 8.05 -7.26
N MET A 93 7.15 7.51 -7.17
CA MET A 93 5.93 8.32 -7.14
C MET A 93 4.90 7.92 -6.06
N LEU A 94 5.18 6.88 -5.29
CA LEU A 94 4.27 6.37 -4.26
C LEU A 94 5.03 6.08 -2.97
N SER A 95 4.37 6.25 -1.82
CA SER A 95 4.76 5.71 -0.53
C SER A 95 3.84 4.54 -0.19
N THR A 96 4.40 3.37 0.04
CA THR A 96 3.65 2.15 0.37
C THR A 96 3.25 2.17 1.84
N HIS A 97 1.95 1.95 2.14
CA HIS A 97 1.36 1.89 3.49
C HIS A 97 2.09 2.78 4.50
N LEU A 98 2.23 4.08 4.14
CA LEU A 98 3.07 5.02 4.88
C LEU A 98 2.72 5.06 6.37
N GLY A 99 3.73 4.90 7.22
CA GLY A 99 3.60 4.75 8.67
C GLY A 99 3.80 3.30 9.14
N ASN A 100 3.76 2.32 8.21
CA ASN A 100 4.02 0.90 8.49
C ASN A 100 5.38 0.47 7.94
N GLY A 101 5.85 -0.71 8.35
CA GLY A 101 7.18 -1.18 7.97
C GLY A 101 8.29 -0.24 8.40
N THR A 102 8.15 0.40 9.56
CA THR A 102 9.11 1.35 10.14
C THR A 102 9.45 0.97 11.58
N SER A 103 10.65 1.36 12.03
CA SER A 103 11.06 1.20 13.42
C SER A 103 10.21 2.07 14.35
N THR A 104 10.00 1.60 15.58
CA THR A 104 9.44 2.41 16.67
C THR A 104 10.37 3.55 17.09
N ASP A 105 11.69 3.35 16.91
CA ASP A 105 12.72 4.34 17.24
C ASP A 105 13.15 5.06 15.97
N LEU A 106 12.60 6.26 15.76
CA LEU A 106 12.90 7.11 14.63
C LEU A 106 13.57 8.41 15.06
N SER A 107 14.45 8.94 14.21
CA SER A 107 14.99 10.28 14.38
C SER A 107 13.86 11.30 14.46
N LYS A 108 13.92 12.20 15.42
CA LYS A 108 12.87 13.20 15.65
C LYS A 108 12.59 14.08 14.43
N ASN A 109 13.62 14.51 13.71
CA ASN A 109 13.51 15.56 12.68
C ASN A 109 13.77 15.06 11.26
N ASN A 110 14.53 13.98 11.10
CA ASN A 110 14.85 13.42 9.80
C ASN A 110 14.59 11.92 9.84
N ASN A 111 13.37 11.53 9.51
CA ASN A 111 12.91 10.14 9.51
C ASN A 111 12.12 9.84 8.25
N PRO A 112 11.97 8.57 7.88
CA PRO A 112 11.33 8.17 6.63
C PRO A 112 9.87 8.63 6.51
N ILE A 113 9.13 8.73 7.59
CA ILE A 113 7.72 9.12 7.55
C ILE A 113 7.59 10.59 7.19
N ILE A 114 8.26 11.47 7.97
CA ILE A 114 8.21 12.93 7.73
C ILE A 114 8.79 13.26 6.35
N SER A 115 9.87 12.61 5.96
CA SER A 115 10.50 12.82 4.65
C SER A 115 9.57 12.49 3.48
N GLN A 116 8.82 11.40 3.56
CA GLN A 116 7.85 11.02 2.54
C GLN A 116 6.57 11.89 2.58
N LEU A 117 6.11 12.26 3.78
CA LEU A 117 4.96 13.17 3.92
C LEU A 117 5.23 14.54 3.32
N SER A 118 6.45 15.06 3.48
CA SER A 118 6.85 16.38 2.99
C SER A 118 7.16 16.42 1.48
N GLU A 119 7.23 15.27 0.81
CA GLU A 119 7.55 15.22 -0.62
C GLU A 119 6.28 15.33 -1.45
N ASP A 120 6.07 16.50 -2.09
CA ASP A 120 4.84 16.81 -2.81
C ASP A 120 4.64 15.98 -4.09
N LYS A 121 5.71 15.40 -4.65
CA LYS A 121 5.61 14.53 -5.83
C LYS A 121 5.17 13.11 -5.48
N LEU A 122 5.29 12.68 -4.22
CA LEU A 122 4.85 11.36 -3.78
C LEU A 122 3.36 11.35 -3.45
N SER A 123 2.63 10.41 -4.02
CA SER A 123 1.38 9.93 -3.44
C SER A 123 1.67 9.03 -2.23
N ALA A 124 0.71 8.84 -1.34
CA ALA A 124 0.88 7.96 -0.19
C ALA A 124 -0.35 7.09 0.00
N SER A 125 -0.11 5.78 0.16
CA SER A 125 -1.16 4.83 0.53
C SER A 125 -1.19 4.63 2.05
N PHE A 126 -2.41 4.45 2.59
CA PHE A 126 -2.66 4.31 4.01
C PHE A 126 -3.63 3.18 4.29
N ILE A 127 -3.37 2.42 5.36
CA ILE A 127 -4.29 1.43 5.91
C ILE A 127 -5.15 2.14 6.96
N ALA A 128 -6.45 2.30 6.68
CA ALA A 128 -7.36 3.04 7.55
C ALA A 128 -8.21 2.07 8.41
N ASP A 129 -7.57 1.15 9.12
CA ASP A 129 -8.21 0.18 10.00
C ASP A 129 -8.27 0.62 11.47
N GLY A 130 -7.44 1.61 11.86
CA GLY A 130 -7.31 2.11 13.22
C GLY A 130 -6.36 1.30 14.11
N TYR A 131 -5.77 0.23 13.58
CA TYR A 131 -4.81 -0.64 14.27
C TYR A 131 -3.39 -0.43 13.77
N HIS A 132 -3.19 -0.40 12.45
CA HIS A 132 -1.88 -0.14 11.83
C HIS A 132 -1.40 1.29 12.09
N ILE A 133 -2.31 2.25 12.04
CA ILE A 133 -2.04 3.66 12.33
C ILE A 133 -3.15 4.17 13.25
N PRO A 134 -2.82 4.70 14.45
CA PRO A 134 -3.80 5.35 15.31
C PRO A 134 -4.54 6.48 14.58
N GLN A 135 -5.82 6.67 14.89
CA GLN A 135 -6.68 7.64 14.19
C GLN A 135 -6.09 9.06 14.20
N GLU A 136 -5.53 9.49 15.33
CA GLU A 136 -4.92 10.81 15.49
C GLU A 136 -3.70 10.98 14.57
N THR A 137 -2.90 9.95 14.45
CA THR A 137 -1.71 9.93 13.58
C THR A 137 -2.12 9.95 12.11
N LEU A 138 -3.06 9.09 11.72
CA LEU A 138 -3.59 9.05 10.36
C LEU A 138 -4.20 10.39 9.96
N LYS A 139 -4.92 11.07 10.88
CA LYS A 139 -5.46 12.42 10.65
C LYS A 139 -4.37 13.44 10.27
N VAL A 140 -3.22 13.37 10.94
CA VAL A 140 -2.08 14.24 10.63
C VAL A 140 -1.49 13.91 9.26
N TYR A 141 -1.33 12.63 8.95
CA TYR A 141 -0.80 12.18 7.67
C TYR A 141 -1.69 12.59 6.49
N LEU A 142 -3.00 12.40 6.62
CA LEU A 142 -3.97 12.82 5.60
C LEU A 142 -3.97 14.35 5.37
N ARG A 143 -3.75 15.13 6.43
CA ARG A 143 -3.63 16.59 6.32
C ARG A 143 -2.31 17.04 5.69
N ALA A 144 -1.24 16.28 5.88
CA ALA A 144 0.07 16.55 5.29
C ALA A 144 0.11 16.21 3.79
N LYS A 145 -0.70 15.24 3.35
CA LYS A 145 -0.86 14.90 1.93
C LYS A 145 -2.10 15.58 1.35
N GLU A 146 -1.97 16.11 0.14
CA GLU A 146 -3.12 16.60 -0.59
C GLU A 146 -4.09 15.46 -0.91
N SER A 147 -5.40 15.74 -0.90
CA SER A 147 -6.44 14.75 -1.16
C SER A 147 -6.20 13.94 -2.45
N LYS A 148 -5.74 14.59 -3.52
CA LYS A 148 -5.42 13.95 -4.82
C LYS A 148 -4.22 12.98 -4.77
N ARG A 149 -3.41 13.02 -3.71
CA ARG A 149 -2.22 12.17 -3.50
C ARG A 149 -2.42 11.17 -2.38
N THR A 150 -3.60 11.12 -1.81
CA THR A 150 -4.00 10.17 -0.77
C THR A 150 -4.61 8.93 -1.42
N LEU A 151 -4.15 7.75 -1.04
CA LEU A 151 -4.72 6.47 -1.43
C LEU A 151 -5.13 5.68 -0.19
N LEU A 152 -6.30 5.04 -0.21
CA LEU A 152 -6.68 4.02 0.77
C LEU A 152 -6.39 2.64 0.20
N ILE A 153 -5.77 1.82 1.01
CA ILE A 153 -5.49 0.41 0.72
C ILE A 153 -5.86 -0.44 1.93
N THR A 154 -6.01 -1.73 1.72
CA THR A 154 -6.26 -2.68 2.80
C THR A 154 -4.99 -3.31 3.33
N ASP A 155 -4.02 -3.57 2.47
CA ASP A 155 -2.88 -4.45 2.78
C ASP A 155 -3.35 -5.80 3.35
N ALA A 156 -4.45 -6.31 2.77
CA ALA A 156 -5.15 -7.47 3.29
C ALA A 156 -4.42 -8.76 2.95
N THR A 157 -4.38 -9.67 3.91
CA THR A 157 -3.77 -10.99 3.78
C THR A 157 -4.81 -12.11 3.77
N ALA A 158 -4.38 -13.35 3.88
CA ALA A 158 -5.26 -14.53 3.83
C ALA A 158 -6.38 -14.55 4.89
N GLY A 159 -6.25 -13.74 5.96
CA GLY A 159 -7.30 -13.56 6.96
C GLY A 159 -8.45 -12.63 6.54
N ALA A 160 -8.30 -11.87 5.45
CA ALA A 160 -9.33 -10.91 5.04
C ALA A 160 -10.63 -11.61 4.63
N ALA A 161 -11.75 -11.08 5.13
CA ALA A 161 -13.10 -11.65 4.96
C ALA A 161 -13.26 -13.10 5.45
N ALA A 162 -12.32 -13.59 6.27
CA ALA A 162 -12.35 -14.91 6.85
C ALA A 162 -12.85 -14.88 8.31
N LYS A 163 -13.15 -16.06 8.87
CA LYS A 163 -13.50 -16.17 10.30
C LYS A 163 -12.23 -16.08 11.15
N PRO A 164 -12.34 -15.71 12.44
CA PRO A 164 -11.21 -15.84 13.36
C PRO A 164 -10.58 -17.23 13.28
N GLY A 165 -9.24 -17.27 13.26
CA GLY A 165 -8.52 -18.53 13.08
C GLY A 165 -7.06 -18.34 12.68
N ILE A 166 -6.44 -19.45 12.28
CA ILE A 166 -5.04 -19.51 11.86
C ILE A 166 -5.00 -19.62 10.33
N TYR A 167 -4.17 -18.83 9.71
CA TYR A 167 -3.99 -18.73 8.25
C TYR A 167 -2.50 -18.84 7.90
N GLN A 168 -2.19 -18.98 6.61
CA GLN A 168 -0.83 -19.06 6.11
C GLN A 168 -0.52 -17.93 5.13
N LEU A 169 0.66 -17.33 5.26
CA LEU A 169 1.23 -16.43 4.27
C LEU A 169 2.67 -16.87 3.99
N GLY A 170 2.88 -17.59 2.86
CA GLY A 170 4.13 -18.29 2.64
C GLY A 170 4.41 -19.29 3.76
N GLU A 171 5.57 -19.15 4.42
CA GLU A 171 5.97 -19.97 5.56
C GLU A 171 5.48 -19.43 6.92
N MET A 172 4.88 -18.24 6.94
CA MET A 172 4.40 -17.62 8.18
C MET A 172 3.02 -18.12 8.57
N GLU A 173 2.86 -18.43 9.86
CA GLU A 173 1.56 -18.67 10.47
C GLU A 173 0.97 -17.34 10.96
N LEU A 174 -0.22 -17.03 10.49
CA LEU A 174 -0.95 -15.81 10.79
C LEU A 174 -2.12 -16.11 11.72
N HIS A 175 -2.36 -15.25 12.68
CA HIS A 175 -3.49 -15.32 13.59
C HIS A 175 -4.43 -14.13 13.36
N LEU A 176 -5.67 -14.41 13.02
CA LEU A 176 -6.78 -13.47 12.96
C LEU A 176 -7.68 -13.69 14.16
N ASP A 177 -7.92 -12.65 14.94
CA ASP A 177 -8.89 -12.64 16.02
C ASP A 177 -10.19 -11.93 15.58
N HIS A 178 -10.92 -11.29 16.48
CA HIS A 178 -12.15 -10.55 16.16
C HIS A 178 -11.90 -9.17 15.57
N GLU A 179 -10.70 -8.66 15.69
CA GLU A 179 -10.27 -7.38 15.15
C GLU A 179 -9.75 -7.54 13.70
N PRO A 180 -9.92 -6.53 12.82
CA PRO A 180 -9.54 -6.63 11.41
C PRO A 180 -8.03 -6.46 11.19
N VAL A 181 -7.22 -6.99 12.10
CA VAL A 181 -5.75 -7.02 12.01
C VAL A 181 -5.26 -8.45 12.12
N VAL A 182 -4.26 -8.76 11.31
CA VAL A 182 -3.65 -10.09 11.29
C VAL A 182 -2.28 -9.99 11.92
N TYR A 183 -1.97 -10.91 12.82
CA TYR A 183 -0.69 -10.94 13.52
C TYR A 183 0.13 -12.15 13.08
N ASN A 184 1.43 -11.95 12.91
CA ASN A 184 2.36 -13.07 12.86
C ASN A 184 2.41 -13.74 14.24
N LYS A 185 2.14 -15.03 14.29
CA LYS A 185 2.03 -15.79 15.53
C LYS A 185 3.32 -15.82 16.37
N GLU A 186 4.46 -15.86 15.71
CA GLU A 186 5.76 -15.94 16.38
C GLU A 186 6.21 -14.59 16.95
N THR A 187 5.99 -13.51 16.19
CA THR A 187 6.49 -12.18 16.55
C THR A 187 5.45 -11.29 17.21
N SER A 188 4.17 -11.67 17.16
CA SER A 188 3.03 -10.85 17.59
C SER A 188 2.98 -9.46 16.91
N ARG A 189 3.62 -9.32 15.76
CA ARG A 189 3.59 -8.08 14.96
C ARG A 189 2.48 -8.15 13.92
N PRO A 190 1.87 -7.02 13.56
CA PRO A 190 0.95 -6.97 12.42
C PRO A 190 1.63 -7.50 11.15
N ALA A 191 0.94 -8.34 10.42
CA ALA A 191 1.36 -8.95 9.17
C ALA A 191 0.26 -8.80 8.12
N GLY A 192 -0.02 -7.55 7.79
CA GLY A 192 -1.14 -7.12 6.97
C GLY A 192 -2.46 -7.06 7.73
N SER A 193 -3.50 -6.66 7.05
CA SER A 193 -4.83 -6.45 7.63
C SER A 193 -5.85 -7.51 7.21
N ALA A 194 -7.01 -7.47 7.86
CA ALA A 194 -8.22 -8.15 7.43
C ALA A 194 -9.35 -7.14 7.15
N VAL A 195 -9.04 -5.84 7.13
CA VAL A 195 -10.02 -4.79 6.84
C VAL A 195 -10.45 -4.85 5.37
N THR A 196 -11.69 -4.54 5.10
CA THR A 196 -12.19 -4.36 3.73
C THR A 196 -12.03 -2.91 3.28
N LEU A 197 -11.91 -2.68 1.97
CA LEU A 197 -11.68 -1.32 1.45
C LEU A 197 -12.87 -0.39 1.71
N ASP A 198 -14.10 -0.89 1.65
CA ASP A 198 -15.29 -0.14 2.00
C ASP A 198 -15.33 0.22 3.50
N GLN A 199 -14.78 -0.63 4.37
CA GLN A 199 -14.60 -0.29 5.78
C GLN A 199 -13.57 0.83 5.97
N CYS A 200 -12.46 0.83 5.21
CA CYS A 200 -11.51 1.95 5.20
C CYS A 200 -12.19 3.28 4.81
N VAL A 201 -13.05 3.25 3.78
CA VAL A 201 -13.86 4.41 3.36
C VAL A 201 -14.75 4.89 4.50
N ARG A 202 -15.54 3.99 5.13
CA ARG A 202 -16.40 4.35 6.28
C ARG A 202 -15.61 4.89 7.46
N ASN A 203 -14.46 4.32 7.74
CA ASN A 203 -13.61 4.74 8.86
C ASN A 203 -13.15 6.19 8.69
N VAL A 204 -12.60 6.57 7.54
CA VAL A 204 -12.14 7.95 7.33
C VAL A 204 -13.29 8.95 7.32
N MET A 205 -14.46 8.58 6.79
CA MET A 205 -15.68 9.39 6.86
C MET A 205 -16.09 9.64 8.31
N LYS A 206 -16.18 8.57 9.10
CA LYS A 206 -16.59 8.63 10.53
C LYS A 206 -15.58 9.40 11.38
N TRP A 207 -14.27 9.17 11.19
CA TRP A 207 -13.25 9.75 12.06
C TRP A 207 -12.92 11.20 11.74
N TYR A 208 -13.03 11.60 10.46
CA TYR A 208 -12.50 12.89 10.00
C TYR A 208 -13.53 13.78 9.31
N ASN A 209 -14.78 13.34 9.25
CA ASN A 209 -15.87 14.06 8.57
C ASN A 209 -15.54 14.32 7.09
N VAL A 210 -14.92 13.35 6.45
CA VAL A 210 -14.65 13.36 5.00
C VAL A 210 -15.93 12.96 4.26
N SER A 211 -16.22 13.61 3.13
CA SER A 211 -17.37 13.26 2.29
C SER A 211 -17.20 11.87 1.65
N LEU A 212 -18.32 11.23 1.27
CA LEU A 212 -18.27 9.97 0.55
C LEU A 212 -17.46 10.09 -0.75
N ASP A 213 -17.70 11.16 -1.52
CA ASP A 213 -17.02 11.40 -2.80
C ASP A 213 -15.49 11.47 -2.62
N GLU A 214 -15.04 12.15 -1.58
CA GLU A 214 -13.61 12.27 -1.29
C GLU A 214 -13.03 10.92 -0.83
N ALA A 215 -13.68 10.24 0.10
CA ALA A 215 -13.21 8.94 0.61
C ALA A 215 -13.19 7.86 -0.50
N VAL A 216 -14.20 7.83 -1.36
CA VAL A 216 -14.25 6.93 -2.52
C VAL A 216 -13.19 7.31 -3.56
N SER A 217 -12.89 8.60 -3.72
CA SER A 217 -11.80 9.04 -4.60
C SER A 217 -10.44 8.51 -4.11
N TRP A 218 -10.20 8.50 -2.81
CA TRP A 218 -8.98 7.92 -2.23
C TRP A 218 -8.87 6.41 -2.40
N ALA A 219 -10.01 5.69 -2.41
CA ALA A 219 -10.06 4.24 -2.58
C ALA A 219 -10.11 3.77 -4.04
N GLY A 220 -10.48 4.64 -4.98
CA GLY A 220 -10.74 4.27 -6.38
C GLY A 220 -10.07 5.18 -7.40
N LEU A 221 -10.48 6.46 -7.50
CA LEU A 221 -9.99 7.36 -8.54
C LEU A 221 -8.49 7.64 -8.46
N ASN A 222 -7.96 7.91 -7.26
CA ASN A 222 -6.55 8.20 -7.07
C ASN A 222 -5.67 6.99 -7.38
N PRO A 223 -5.96 5.77 -6.88
CA PRO A 223 -5.26 4.56 -7.32
C PRO A 223 -5.34 4.33 -8.84
N LEU A 224 -6.51 4.56 -9.43
CA LEU A 224 -6.71 4.42 -10.87
C LEU A 224 -5.84 5.40 -11.66
N GLN A 225 -5.76 6.66 -11.24
CA GLN A 225 -4.92 7.67 -11.89
C GLN A 225 -3.42 7.31 -11.79
N LEU A 226 -3.00 6.78 -10.64
CA LEU A 226 -1.64 6.29 -10.45
C LEU A 226 -1.34 5.12 -11.40
N LEU A 227 -2.23 4.13 -11.49
CA LEU A 227 -2.06 2.96 -12.36
C LEU A 227 -2.06 3.34 -13.85
N LYS A 228 -2.84 4.33 -14.28
CA LYS A 228 -2.84 4.82 -15.67
C LYS A 228 -1.51 5.45 -16.09
N SER A 229 -0.65 5.82 -15.16
CA SER A 229 0.70 6.32 -15.45
C SER A 229 1.74 5.20 -15.71
N SER A 230 1.33 3.94 -15.60
CA SER A 230 2.18 2.75 -15.78
C SER A 230 1.83 1.97 -17.04
N ASN A 231 2.60 0.91 -17.31
CA ASN A 231 2.30 -0.08 -18.36
C ASN A 231 0.96 -0.83 -18.12
N ALA A 232 0.41 -0.73 -16.90
CA ALA A 232 -0.94 -1.21 -16.60
C ALA A 232 -2.05 -0.39 -17.30
N SER A 233 -1.70 0.63 -18.08
CA SER A 233 -2.62 1.49 -18.84
C SER A 233 -3.48 0.77 -19.88
N GLU A 234 -3.10 -0.46 -20.30
CA GLU A 234 -3.94 -1.30 -21.16
C GLU A 234 -5.16 -1.89 -20.43
N ILE A 235 -5.24 -1.70 -19.11
CA ILE A 235 -6.39 -2.13 -18.35
C ILE A 235 -7.56 -1.22 -18.69
N ASN A 236 -8.49 -1.75 -19.47
CA ASN A 236 -9.76 -1.09 -19.75
C ASN A 236 -10.63 -1.09 -18.48
N LEU A 237 -10.34 -0.15 -17.58
CA LEU A 237 -11.06 0.03 -16.32
C LEU A 237 -12.39 0.79 -16.53
N GLU A 238 -12.64 1.29 -17.75
CA GLU A 238 -13.80 2.16 -18.04
C GLU A 238 -15.09 1.37 -18.27
N ASN A 239 -15.01 0.07 -18.54
CA ASN A 239 -16.18 -0.70 -18.91
C ASN A 239 -16.70 -1.58 -17.76
N ASN A 240 -17.80 -1.15 -17.17
CA ASN A 240 -18.68 -1.94 -16.32
C ASN A 240 -18.18 -2.30 -14.91
N ASN A 241 -17.24 -1.52 -14.33
CA ASN A 241 -16.90 -1.65 -12.91
C ASN A 241 -17.53 -0.48 -12.14
N SER A 242 -18.36 -0.79 -11.17
CA SER A 242 -19.05 0.22 -10.37
C SER A 242 -19.38 -0.32 -8.99
N VAL A 243 -19.47 0.58 -8.04
CA VAL A 243 -19.90 0.29 -6.67
C VAL A 243 -21.02 1.26 -6.32
N TRP A 244 -22.16 0.73 -5.88
CA TRP A 244 -23.31 1.52 -5.43
C TRP A 244 -23.31 1.58 -3.91
N TRP A 245 -23.38 2.79 -3.41
CA TRP A 245 -23.49 3.07 -1.98
C TRP A 245 -24.90 3.48 -1.62
N GLU A 246 -25.37 3.05 -0.47
CA GLU A 246 -26.66 3.41 0.11
C GLU A 246 -26.45 3.95 1.51
N GLU A 247 -27.11 5.06 1.81
CA GLU A 247 -27.12 5.60 3.16
C GLU A 247 -28.23 4.95 3.98
N ASN A 248 -27.88 4.47 5.17
CA ASN A 248 -28.82 3.93 6.13
C ASN A 248 -28.43 4.41 7.54
N ASP A 249 -29.33 5.09 8.22
CA ASP A 249 -29.12 5.66 9.55
C ASP A 249 -27.85 6.52 9.69
N GLY A 250 -27.55 7.34 8.68
CA GLY A 250 -26.38 8.22 8.66
C GLY A 250 -25.06 7.51 8.38
N MET A 251 -25.09 6.25 7.99
CA MET A 251 -23.92 5.48 7.57
C MET A 251 -24.07 4.98 6.14
N TRP A 252 -22.94 4.93 5.43
CA TRP A 252 -22.89 4.47 4.05
C TRP A 252 -22.43 3.01 3.96
N TYR A 253 -23.14 2.23 3.16
CA TYR A 253 -22.83 0.81 2.90
C TYR A 253 -22.78 0.54 1.42
N VAL A 254 -21.97 -0.44 1.04
CA VAL A 254 -21.99 -0.94 -0.34
C VAL A 254 -23.26 -1.77 -0.51
N LYS A 255 -24.17 -1.29 -1.35
CA LYS A 255 -25.42 -1.98 -1.69
C LYS A 255 -25.21 -3.02 -2.79
N ALA A 256 -24.40 -2.65 -3.77
CA ALA A 256 -24.08 -3.53 -4.88
C ALA A 256 -22.72 -3.20 -5.47
N SER A 257 -22.09 -4.16 -6.12
CA SER A 257 -20.89 -3.94 -6.91
C SER A 257 -20.94 -4.71 -8.19
N ARG A 258 -20.40 -4.13 -9.25
CA ARG A 258 -20.30 -4.73 -10.58
C ARG A 258 -18.85 -4.83 -11.02
N SER A 259 -18.46 -5.98 -11.50
CA SER A 259 -17.17 -6.21 -12.14
C SER A 259 -17.38 -6.93 -13.47
N GLY A 260 -17.29 -6.21 -14.58
CA GLY A 260 -17.63 -6.73 -15.91
C GLY A 260 -19.10 -7.14 -15.98
N THR A 261 -19.34 -8.44 -16.17
CA THR A 261 -20.70 -9.05 -16.21
C THR A 261 -21.20 -9.52 -14.84
N PHE A 262 -20.33 -9.58 -13.83
CA PHE A 262 -20.71 -10.04 -12.47
C PHE A 262 -21.32 -8.88 -11.70
N LEU A 263 -22.48 -9.10 -11.11
CA LEU A 263 -23.18 -8.21 -10.19
C LEU A 263 -23.29 -8.90 -8.83
N TYR A 264 -22.91 -8.19 -7.77
CA TYR A 264 -23.10 -8.59 -6.38
C TYR A 264 -24.04 -7.60 -5.73
N GLU A 265 -25.03 -8.11 -5.01
CA GLU A 265 -25.95 -7.34 -4.17
C GLU A 265 -25.78 -7.82 -2.72
N SER A 266 -25.67 -6.88 -1.78
CA SER A 266 -25.52 -7.17 -0.35
C SER A 266 -26.88 -7.36 0.34
#